data_bb46e610035d6373a9ab4aafb4dacc20
#
_entry.id   bb46e610035d6373a9ab4aafb4dacc20
#
_cell.length_a   1.000
_cell.length_b   1.000
_cell.length_c   1.000
_cell.angle_alpha   90.00
_cell.angle_beta   90.00
_cell.angle_gamma   90.00
#
_symmetry.space_group_name_H-M   'P 1'
#
loop_
_entity.id
_entity.type
_entity.pdbx_description
1 polymer ?
#
loop_
_entity_poly.entity_id
_entity_poly.type
_entity_poly.pdbx_seq_one_letter_code
_entity_poly.pdbx_strand_id
1 'polypeptide(L)'
;VAHASPWVAAAALFAIGLPLVPSQAQVQRLHDGLARTPPMGWNTWNKFGCNVSERLIKETADALVASGMRDAGYRYVVIDDCWQVYRDTAGVIVADPQRFPSGIRALADYVHAKGLLFGIYTDAGTNTCQGRPGTLQHEQQDARTYAAWGVDYVKEDWCNSRGLTAPDQYRKFHEALVATGRPIVLSICEWGSNRPWVWGPGTGHLWRTTGDIEDTWESMLRNLDLTAMHQAVAGPGGWNDPDMLEVGNGGMTDAEYRAHFALWAILAAPLMAGNDLRTMSDATREILTNREVIAVNQDSLGTQGWLAEQPAPGLQTWVKPLADGSRAVALLNRSGAEAELRADWTAIGVAPGRARVRDLWARADRGSFAGSYAVRVPSHAVVLVKITPAR
;
A
#
# COMPACT_ATOMS: atom_id res chain seq x y z
N VAL A 1 -29.11 69.96 50.04
CA VAL A 1 -29.73 68.64 49.91
C VAL A 1 -29.17 68.05 48.63
N ALA A 2 -28.19 67.15 48.77
CA ALA A 2 -27.50 66.49 47.65
C ALA A 2 -28.14 65.10 47.43
N HIS A 3 -28.56 64.85 46.23
CA HIS A 3 -28.99 63.51 45.80
C HIS A 3 -27.86 62.77 45.12
N ALA A 4 -27.43 61.65 45.69
CA ALA A 4 -26.52 60.71 45.10
C ALA A 4 -27.27 59.65 44.30
N SER A 5 -26.92 59.47 43.04
CA SER A 5 -27.40 58.36 42.20
C SER A 5 -26.45 57.18 42.26
N PRO A 6 -26.96 55.93 42.33
CA PRO A 6 -26.09 54.76 42.31
C PRO A 6 -25.78 54.32 40.85
N TRP A 7 -24.51 54.07 40.59
CA TRP A 7 -24.04 53.42 39.37
C TRP A 7 -24.27 51.90 39.45
N VAL A 8 -25.04 51.39 38.50
CA VAL A 8 -25.20 49.93 38.30
C VAL A 8 -24.12 49.52 37.30
N ALA A 9 -23.17 48.70 37.76
CA ALA A 9 -22.21 48.07 36.90
C ALA A 9 -22.81 46.85 36.21
N ALA A 10 -22.98 46.91 34.91
CA ALA A 10 -23.38 45.74 34.10
C ALA A 10 -22.14 44.90 33.79
N ALA A 11 -22.08 43.69 34.35
CA ALA A 11 -21.08 42.69 34.00
C ALA A 11 -21.44 42.06 32.67
N ALA A 12 -20.65 42.33 31.62
CA ALA A 12 -20.77 41.67 30.33
C ALA A 12 -20.10 40.30 30.41
N LEU A 13 -20.87 39.23 30.36
CA LEU A 13 -20.39 37.85 30.20
C LEU A 13 -19.95 37.65 28.75
N PHE A 14 -18.66 37.63 28.51
CA PHE A 14 -18.09 37.20 27.25
C PHE A 14 -18.19 35.68 27.19
N ALA A 15 -19.13 35.14 26.42
CA ALA A 15 -19.15 33.72 26.05
C ALA A 15 -17.98 33.45 25.07
N ILE A 16 -16.92 32.82 25.55
CA ILE A 16 -15.84 32.32 24.71
C ILE A 16 -16.40 31.16 23.89
N GLY A 17 -16.79 31.44 22.67
CA GLY A 17 -17.15 30.42 21.69
C GLY A 17 -15.92 29.55 21.39
N LEU A 18 -15.93 28.31 21.85
CA LEU A 18 -14.97 27.29 21.41
C LEU A 18 -15.10 27.16 19.88
N PRO A 19 -14.01 27.19 19.12
CA PRO A 19 -14.07 26.92 17.69
C PRO A 19 -14.65 25.52 17.49
N LEU A 20 -15.74 25.41 16.75
CA LEU A 20 -16.25 24.15 16.23
C LEU A 20 -15.15 23.56 15.36
N VAL A 21 -14.44 22.55 15.88
CA VAL A 21 -13.59 21.67 15.08
C VAL A 21 -14.52 21.03 14.04
N PRO A 22 -14.31 21.24 12.73
CA PRO A 22 -15.14 20.58 11.75
C PRO A 22 -15.06 19.08 11.98
N SER A 23 -16.22 18.45 12.16
CA SER A 23 -16.34 17.01 12.21
C SER A 23 -15.62 16.44 10.97
N GLN A 24 -14.55 15.69 11.16
CA GLN A 24 -13.94 14.94 10.08
C GLN A 24 -15.05 14.02 9.55
N ALA A 25 -15.48 14.26 8.33
CA ALA A 25 -16.43 13.37 7.67
C ALA A 25 -15.82 11.96 7.77
N GLN A 26 -16.55 11.05 8.40
CA GLN A 26 -16.07 9.69 8.61
C GLN A 26 -15.83 9.07 7.23
N VAL A 27 -14.58 8.73 6.93
CA VAL A 27 -14.22 8.11 5.65
C VAL A 27 -14.99 6.80 5.52
N GLN A 28 -15.92 6.77 4.56
CA GLN A 28 -16.73 5.58 4.31
C GLN A 28 -15.86 4.57 3.57
N ARG A 29 -15.49 3.46 4.24
CA ARG A 29 -14.75 2.33 3.65
C ARG A 29 -15.69 1.15 3.43
N LEU A 30 -15.24 0.24 2.58
CA LEU A 30 -15.92 -1.04 2.40
C LEU A 30 -15.84 -1.86 3.70
N HIS A 31 -16.93 -2.53 4.07
CA HIS A 31 -17.03 -3.36 5.27
C HIS A 31 -17.37 -4.82 4.94
N ASP A 32 -16.89 -5.29 3.80
CA ASP A 32 -17.10 -6.64 3.27
C ASP A 32 -16.13 -7.69 3.83
N GLY A 33 -15.21 -7.27 4.70
CA GLY A 33 -14.23 -8.14 5.34
C GLY A 33 -12.93 -8.33 4.56
N LEU A 34 -12.83 -7.75 3.33
CA LEU A 34 -11.62 -7.83 2.50
C LEU A 34 -10.58 -6.77 2.91
N ALA A 35 -9.33 -6.99 2.53
CA ALA A 35 -8.20 -6.09 2.76
C ALA A 35 -8.17 -5.47 4.19
N ARG A 36 -8.42 -6.30 5.22
CA ARG A 36 -8.37 -5.86 6.63
C ARG A 36 -6.99 -5.36 7.04
N THR A 37 -5.97 -5.86 6.39
CA THR A 37 -4.59 -5.37 6.40
C THR A 37 -4.18 -5.10 4.95
N PRO A 38 -3.10 -4.32 4.71
CA PRO A 38 -2.65 -4.06 3.35
C PRO A 38 -2.40 -5.36 2.58
N PRO A 39 -2.92 -5.53 1.34
CA PRO A 39 -2.67 -6.71 0.54
C PRO A 39 -1.17 -6.98 0.34
N MET A 40 -0.78 -8.25 0.43
CA MET A 40 0.58 -8.71 0.17
C MET A 40 0.58 -9.75 -0.95
N GLY A 41 1.45 -9.58 -1.94
CA GLY A 41 1.50 -10.48 -3.08
C GLY A 41 2.65 -10.21 -4.03
N TRP A 42 2.47 -10.65 -5.25
CA TRP A 42 3.39 -10.46 -6.36
C TRP A 42 2.59 -10.15 -7.63
N ASN A 43 3.14 -9.28 -8.49
CA ASN A 43 2.54 -8.90 -9.76
C ASN A 43 3.61 -8.93 -10.87
N THR A 44 3.21 -9.28 -12.09
CA THR A 44 4.13 -9.50 -13.21
C THR A 44 4.76 -8.22 -13.77
N TRP A 45 4.15 -7.04 -13.58
CA TRP A 45 4.41 -5.88 -14.44
C TRP A 45 5.85 -5.40 -14.42
N ASN A 46 6.39 -5.06 -13.25
CA ASN A 46 7.66 -4.33 -13.17
C ASN A 46 8.84 -5.11 -13.77
N LYS A 47 8.86 -6.44 -13.63
CA LYS A 47 9.94 -7.27 -14.18
C LYS A 47 9.66 -7.79 -15.58
N PHE A 48 8.41 -8.12 -15.89
CA PHE A 48 8.10 -8.91 -17.09
C PHE A 48 7.30 -8.14 -18.14
N GLY A 49 6.63 -7.02 -17.79
CA GLY A 49 5.76 -6.32 -18.69
C GLY A 49 4.80 -7.29 -19.39
N CYS A 50 4.76 -7.24 -20.74
CA CYS A 50 3.97 -8.16 -21.54
C CYS A 50 4.61 -9.55 -21.78
N ASN A 51 5.77 -9.85 -21.19
CA ASN A 51 6.37 -11.17 -21.31
C ASN A 51 5.82 -12.14 -20.26
N VAL A 52 4.51 -12.40 -20.32
CA VAL A 52 3.77 -13.22 -19.36
C VAL A 52 3.31 -14.53 -20.01
N SER A 53 3.22 -15.59 -19.21
CA SER A 53 2.74 -16.90 -19.65
C SER A 53 2.28 -17.74 -18.45
N GLU A 54 1.44 -18.73 -18.70
CA GLU A 54 1.01 -19.72 -17.72
C GLU A 54 2.19 -20.36 -16.98
N ARG A 55 3.26 -20.71 -17.72
CA ARG A 55 4.49 -21.28 -17.14
C ARG A 55 5.14 -20.33 -16.15
N LEU A 56 5.30 -19.04 -16.50
CA LEU A 56 5.86 -18.02 -15.62
C LEU A 56 5.07 -17.92 -14.32
N ILE A 57 3.74 -17.89 -14.40
CA ILE A 57 2.88 -17.75 -13.21
C ILE A 57 2.99 -18.98 -12.30
N LYS A 58 2.99 -20.19 -12.87
CA LYS A 58 3.15 -21.42 -12.10
C LYS A 58 4.51 -21.47 -11.39
N GLU A 59 5.60 -21.21 -12.14
CA GLU A 59 6.96 -21.18 -11.58
C GLU A 59 7.11 -20.13 -10.48
N THR A 60 6.47 -18.95 -10.64
CA THR A 60 6.51 -17.90 -9.63
C THR A 60 5.68 -18.26 -8.39
N ALA A 61 4.51 -18.87 -8.56
CA ALA A 61 3.71 -19.35 -7.44
C ALA A 61 4.49 -20.41 -6.63
N ASP A 62 5.21 -21.32 -7.29
CA ASP A 62 6.08 -22.28 -6.65
C ASP A 62 7.25 -21.61 -5.92
N ALA A 63 7.90 -20.63 -6.54
CA ALA A 63 8.98 -19.86 -5.93
C ALA A 63 8.51 -19.04 -4.71
N LEU A 64 7.32 -18.45 -4.76
CA LEU A 64 6.71 -17.71 -3.65
C LEU A 64 6.52 -18.63 -2.42
N VAL A 65 6.11 -19.87 -2.63
CA VAL A 65 6.03 -20.89 -1.56
C VAL A 65 7.42 -21.32 -1.09
N ALA A 66 8.30 -21.68 -2.01
CA ALA A 66 9.62 -22.23 -1.71
C ALA A 66 10.54 -21.22 -0.99
N SER A 67 10.41 -19.92 -1.30
CA SER A 67 11.18 -18.86 -0.65
C SER A 67 10.73 -18.52 0.77
N GLY A 68 9.56 -19.03 1.21
CA GLY A 68 8.95 -18.69 2.50
C GLY A 68 8.11 -17.40 2.48
N MET A 69 7.95 -16.75 1.34
CA MET A 69 7.13 -15.52 1.22
C MET A 69 5.67 -15.80 1.57
N ARG A 70 5.07 -16.92 1.12
CA ARG A 70 3.72 -17.32 1.53
C ARG A 70 3.59 -17.36 3.05
N ASP A 71 4.55 -17.99 3.73
CA ASP A 71 4.55 -18.16 5.19
C ASP A 71 4.87 -16.83 5.92
N ALA A 72 5.45 -15.87 5.22
CA ALA A 72 5.63 -14.49 5.68
C ALA A 72 4.38 -13.60 5.49
N GLY A 73 3.36 -14.06 4.74
CA GLY A 73 2.09 -13.38 4.58
C GLY A 73 1.70 -12.99 3.15
N TYR A 74 2.57 -13.22 2.16
CA TYR A 74 2.22 -12.96 0.75
C TYR A 74 1.17 -13.96 0.28
N ARG A 75 0.08 -13.44 -0.29
CA ARG A 75 -1.08 -14.27 -0.67
C ARG A 75 -1.39 -14.19 -2.15
N TYR A 76 -1.27 -13.00 -2.76
CA TYR A 76 -1.75 -12.77 -4.12
C TYR A 76 -0.67 -13.05 -5.15
N VAL A 77 -1.04 -13.76 -6.23
CA VAL A 77 -0.26 -13.89 -7.47
C VAL A 77 -1.08 -13.26 -8.57
N VAL A 78 -0.63 -12.09 -9.04
CA VAL A 78 -1.38 -11.24 -9.96
C VAL A 78 -0.73 -11.22 -11.33
N ILE A 79 -1.50 -11.53 -12.37
CA ILE A 79 -1.11 -11.29 -13.76
C ILE A 79 -1.54 -9.86 -14.11
N ASP A 80 -0.60 -9.03 -14.51
CA ASP A 80 -0.85 -7.68 -15.02
C ASP A 80 -1.26 -7.69 -16.50
N ASP A 81 -1.17 -6.58 -17.23
CA ASP A 81 -1.61 -6.43 -18.63
C ASP A 81 -1.03 -7.48 -19.59
N CYS A 82 -1.60 -7.60 -20.76
CA CYS A 82 -1.18 -8.49 -21.85
C CYS A 82 -1.54 -9.98 -21.69
N TRP A 83 -2.36 -10.37 -20.72
CA TRP A 83 -2.86 -11.74 -20.66
C TRP A 83 -4.00 -12.01 -21.66
N GLN A 84 -4.85 -11.00 -21.94
CA GLN A 84 -5.99 -11.05 -22.83
C GLN A 84 -5.61 -10.60 -24.25
N VAL A 85 -6.36 -11.06 -25.25
CA VAL A 85 -6.09 -10.75 -26.67
C VAL A 85 -7.27 -10.13 -27.41
N TYR A 86 -8.49 -10.65 -27.24
CA TYR A 86 -9.71 -10.16 -27.91
C TYR A 86 -10.94 -10.55 -27.08
N ARG A 87 -12.12 -10.15 -27.57
CA ARG A 87 -13.40 -10.66 -27.10
C ARG A 87 -13.99 -11.59 -28.15
N ASP A 88 -14.57 -12.71 -27.72
CA ASP A 88 -15.27 -13.62 -28.63
C ASP A 88 -16.59 -13.04 -29.18
N THR A 89 -17.30 -13.81 -29.99
CA THR A 89 -18.59 -13.39 -30.59
C THR A 89 -19.70 -13.16 -29.55
N ALA A 90 -19.56 -13.68 -28.34
CA ALA A 90 -20.45 -13.43 -27.20
C ALA A 90 -19.97 -12.26 -26.34
N GLY A 91 -18.87 -11.61 -26.68
CA GLY A 91 -18.26 -10.52 -25.95
C GLY A 91 -17.40 -10.96 -24.76
N VAL A 92 -17.21 -12.26 -24.55
CA VAL A 92 -16.39 -12.79 -23.46
C VAL A 92 -14.92 -12.52 -23.73
N ILE A 93 -14.20 -12.03 -22.72
CA ILE A 93 -12.77 -11.76 -22.79
C ILE A 93 -11.99 -13.07 -22.92
N VAL A 94 -11.04 -13.13 -23.85
CA VAL A 94 -10.26 -14.32 -24.18
C VAL A 94 -8.79 -14.12 -23.81
N ALA A 95 -8.25 -15.04 -22.99
CA ALA A 95 -6.83 -15.11 -22.71
C ALA A 95 -6.04 -15.52 -23.96
N ASP A 96 -4.78 -15.10 -24.06
CA ASP A 96 -3.89 -15.54 -25.15
C ASP A 96 -3.73 -17.08 -25.10
N PRO A 97 -4.24 -17.81 -26.13
CA PRO A 97 -4.25 -19.26 -26.10
C PRO A 97 -2.86 -19.90 -26.26
N GLN A 98 -1.88 -19.14 -26.76
CA GLN A 98 -0.49 -19.61 -26.84
C GLN A 98 0.25 -19.45 -25.51
N ARG A 99 -0.03 -18.38 -24.80
CA ARG A 99 0.59 -18.07 -23.52
C ARG A 99 -0.09 -18.73 -22.33
N PHE A 100 -1.41 -18.93 -22.41
CA PHE A 100 -2.26 -19.54 -21.37
C PHE A 100 -3.08 -20.71 -21.94
N PRO A 101 -2.41 -21.79 -22.42
CA PRO A 101 -3.08 -22.87 -23.15
C PRO A 101 -4.09 -23.65 -22.29
N SER A 102 -3.92 -23.69 -20.95
CA SER A 102 -4.88 -24.34 -20.05
C SER A 102 -6.05 -23.43 -19.67
N GLY A 103 -6.00 -22.15 -20.05
CA GLY A 103 -6.97 -21.13 -19.66
C GLY A 103 -6.79 -20.58 -18.25
N ILE A 104 -7.40 -19.44 -17.99
CA ILE A 104 -7.21 -18.67 -16.74
C ILE A 104 -7.77 -19.45 -15.52
N ARG A 105 -8.91 -20.14 -15.67
CA ARG A 105 -9.49 -20.94 -14.58
C ARG A 105 -8.52 -22.01 -14.08
N ALA A 106 -7.95 -22.82 -14.98
CA ALA A 106 -7.01 -23.86 -14.60
C ALA A 106 -5.75 -23.28 -13.92
N LEU A 107 -5.33 -22.08 -14.33
CA LEU A 107 -4.22 -21.38 -13.71
C LEU A 107 -4.58 -20.87 -12.31
N ALA A 108 -5.78 -20.30 -12.11
CA ALA A 108 -6.28 -19.92 -10.80
C ALA A 108 -6.37 -21.13 -9.85
N ASP A 109 -6.91 -22.27 -10.34
CA ASP A 109 -6.97 -23.53 -9.57
C ASP A 109 -5.57 -24.00 -9.14
N TYR A 110 -4.56 -23.87 -10.02
CA TYR A 110 -3.17 -24.17 -9.68
C TYR A 110 -2.63 -23.31 -8.56
N VAL A 111 -2.86 -21.98 -8.63
CA VAL A 111 -2.43 -21.02 -7.62
C VAL A 111 -3.14 -21.30 -6.28
N HIS A 112 -4.43 -21.58 -6.31
CA HIS A 112 -5.22 -21.94 -5.13
C HIS A 112 -4.72 -23.23 -4.47
N ALA A 113 -4.33 -24.23 -5.25
CA ALA A 113 -3.76 -25.48 -4.73
C ALA A 113 -2.45 -25.27 -3.95
N LYS A 114 -1.77 -24.11 -4.11
CA LYS A 114 -0.59 -23.72 -3.32
C LYS A 114 -0.97 -22.94 -2.04
N GLY A 115 -2.26 -22.74 -1.76
CA GLY A 115 -2.74 -21.91 -0.65
C GLY A 115 -2.55 -20.41 -0.89
N LEU A 116 -2.49 -20.00 -2.16
CA LEU A 116 -2.37 -18.62 -2.63
C LEU A 116 -3.69 -18.16 -3.24
N LEU A 117 -3.81 -16.87 -3.51
CA LEU A 117 -4.95 -16.21 -4.14
C LEU A 117 -4.53 -15.71 -5.54
N PHE A 118 -5.45 -15.80 -6.49
CA PHE A 118 -5.18 -15.46 -7.88
C PHE A 118 -5.73 -14.08 -8.22
N GLY A 119 -4.90 -13.23 -8.83
CA GLY A 119 -5.27 -11.90 -9.29
C GLY A 119 -5.10 -11.73 -10.80
N ILE A 120 -5.86 -10.79 -11.35
CA ILE A 120 -5.87 -10.45 -12.76
C ILE A 120 -5.93 -8.93 -12.96
N TYR A 121 -5.58 -8.48 -14.16
CA TYR A 121 -5.60 -7.08 -14.57
C TYR A 121 -6.70 -6.81 -15.59
N THR A 122 -7.26 -5.62 -15.53
CA THR A 122 -8.13 -5.06 -16.54
C THR A 122 -7.98 -3.53 -16.61
N ASP A 123 -8.83 -2.86 -17.38
CA ASP A 123 -8.84 -1.41 -17.55
C ASP A 123 -10.28 -0.91 -17.67
N ALA A 124 -10.60 0.21 -17.07
CA ALA A 124 -11.92 0.83 -17.06
C ALA A 124 -12.30 1.46 -18.43
N GLY A 125 -11.33 1.68 -19.30
CA GLY A 125 -11.51 2.22 -20.63
C GLY A 125 -11.87 1.19 -21.70
N THR A 126 -11.84 1.61 -22.95
CA THR A 126 -12.09 0.72 -24.10
C THR A 126 -10.98 -0.32 -24.29
N ASN A 127 -9.76 0.07 -23.96
CA ASN A 127 -8.56 -0.75 -24.09
C ASN A 127 -7.63 -0.53 -22.90
N THR A 128 -6.84 -1.55 -22.59
CA THR A 128 -5.76 -1.46 -21.61
C THR A 128 -4.65 -0.52 -22.08
N CYS A 129 -3.68 -0.25 -21.21
CA CYS A 129 -2.51 0.56 -21.56
C CYS A 129 -1.67 -0.06 -22.68
N GLN A 130 -1.74 -1.38 -22.88
CA GLN A 130 -1.09 -2.12 -23.97
C GLN A 130 -2.04 -2.45 -25.13
N GLY A 131 -3.19 -1.75 -25.23
CA GLY A 131 -4.12 -1.88 -26.33
C GLY A 131 -4.95 -3.17 -26.33
N ARG A 132 -5.01 -3.90 -25.23
CA ARG A 132 -5.85 -5.08 -25.04
C ARG A 132 -7.29 -4.66 -24.70
N PRO A 133 -8.31 -5.52 -24.86
CA PRO A 133 -9.68 -5.14 -24.51
C PRO A 133 -9.83 -4.72 -23.03
N GLY A 134 -10.40 -3.54 -22.78
CA GLY A 134 -10.80 -3.07 -21.45
C GLY A 134 -12.24 -3.49 -21.09
N THR A 135 -12.73 -3.09 -19.91
CA THR A 135 -14.05 -3.48 -19.37
C THR A 135 -15.20 -2.57 -19.79
N LEU A 136 -14.92 -1.42 -20.40
CA LEU A 136 -15.98 -0.45 -20.75
C LEU A 136 -17.12 -1.11 -21.51
N GLN A 137 -18.36 -0.98 -20.99
CA GLN A 137 -19.59 -1.61 -21.49
C GLN A 137 -19.64 -3.16 -21.32
N HIS A 138 -18.64 -3.76 -20.68
CA HIS A 138 -18.57 -5.19 -20.39
C HIS A 138 -18.43 -5.50 -18.88
N GLU A 139 -18.58 -4.50 -18.02
CA GLU A 139 -18.26 -4.58 -16.58
C GLU A 139 -18.94 -5.79 -15.91
N GLN A 140 -20.23 -5.99 -16.16
CA GLN A 140 -20.97 -7.13 -15.58
C GLN A 140 -20.58 -8.47 -16.18
N GLN A 141 -20.26 -8.53 -17.48
CA GLN A 141 -19.83 -9.75 -18.15
C GLN A 141 -18.46 -10.18 -17.66
N ASP A 142 -17.51 -9.23 -17.59
CA ASP A 142 -16.15 -9.48 -17.14
C ASP A 142 -16.13 -9.87 -15.66
N ALA A 143 -16.87 -9.17 -14.81
CA ALA A 143 -16.99 -9.53 -13.40
C ALA A 143 -17.49 -10.98 -13.20
N ARG A 144 -18.55 -11.40 -13.93
CA ARG A 144 -19.02 -12.79 -13.89
C ARG A 144 -17.96 -13.77 -14.40
N THR A 145 -17.26 -13.41 -15.46
CA THR A 145 -16.19 -14.25 -16.04
C THR A 145 -15.04 -14.43 -15.06
N TYR A 146 -14.58 -13.34 -14.43
CA TYR A 146 -13.52 -13.39 -13.42
C TYR A 146 -13.94 -14.20 -12.19
N ALA A 147 -15.17 -14.01 -11.71
CA ALA A 147 -15.71 -14.80 -10.61
C ALA A 147 -15.78 -16.29 -10.96
N ALA A 148 -16.23 -16.64 -12.19
CA ALA A 148 -16.28 -18.03 -12.66
C ALA A 148 -14.89 -18.65 -12.82
N TRP A 149 -13.86 -17.87 -13.11
CA TRP A 149 -12.47 -18.32 -13.17
C TRP A 149 -11.81 -18.45 -11.79
N GLY A 150 -12.46 -18.00 -10.72
CA GLY A 150 -11.91 -18.07 -9.38
C GLY A 150 -10.94 -16.91 -9.07
N VAL A 151 -11.08 -15.76 -9.71
CA VAL A 151 -10.27 -14.56 -9.42
C VAL A 151 -10.60 -14.03 -8.02
N ASP A 152 -9.58 -13.64 -7.24
CA ASP A 152 -9.68 -13.09 -5.88
C ASP A 152 -9.25 -11.62 -5.79
N TYR A 153 -8.60 -11.11 -6.83
CA TYR A 153 -8.06 -9.75 -6.88
C TYR A 153 -8.10 -9.24 -8.33
N VAL A 154 -8.59 -8.03 -8.53
CA VAL A 154 -8.56 -7.36 -9.84
C VAL A 154 -7.89 -6.01 -9.69
N LYS A 155 -6.84 -5.77 -10.49
CA LYS A 155 -6.29 -4.44 -10.74
C LYS A 155 -7.01 -3.86 -11.95
N GLU A 156 -7.71 -2.75 -11.76
CA GLU A 156 -8.39 -2.01 -12.83
C GLU A 156 -7.66 -0.70 -13.10
N ASP A 157 -7.15 -0.54 -14.31
CA ASP A 157 -6.38 0.60 -14.77
C ASP A 157 -7.27 1.68 -15.40
N TRP A 158 -6.68 2.79 -15.91
CA TRP A 158 -7.40 3.97 -16.37
C TRP A 158 -6.98 4.43 -17.76
N CYS A 159 -6.33 3.61 -18.56
CA CYS A 159 -5.96 3.94 -19.94
C CYS A 159 -7.19 4.02 -20.86
N ASN A 160 -7.06 4.71 -21.98
CA ASN A 160 -8.12 4.81 -22.99
C ASN A 160 -9.53 5.17 -22.45
N SER A 161 -9.56 5.95 -21.37
CA SER A 161 -10.75 6.36 -20.60
C SER A 161 -11.26 7.77 -20.96
N ARG A 162 -10.86 8.31 -22.12
CA ARG A 162 -11.20 9.68 -22.51
C ARG A 162 -12.71 9.94 -22.50
N GLY A 163 -13.12 10.98 -21.80
CA GLY A 163 -14.53 11.37 -21.66
C GLY A 163 -15.29 10.59 -20.58
N LEU A 164 -14.64 9.70 -19.87
CA LEU A 164 -15.20 8.98 -18.75
C LEU A 164 -14.95 9.71 -17.41
N THR A 165 -15.75 9.38 -16.41
CA THR A 165 -15.61 9.85 -15.01
C THR A 165 -15.09 8.71 -14.17
N ALA A 166 -13.88 8.84 -13.59
CA ALA A 166 -13.25 7.75 -12.85
C ALA A 166 -14.12 7.22 -11.69
N PRO A 167 -14.67 8.04 -10.78
CA PRO A 167 -15.54 7.54 -9.71
C PRO A 167 -16.72 6.71 -10.22
N ASP A 168 -17.31 7.07 -11.37
CA ASP A 168 -18.47 6.37 -11.91
C ASP A 168 -18.10 5.02 -12.53
N GLN A 169 -16.97 4.95 -13.26
CA GLN A 169 -16.55 3.70 -13.91
C GLN A 169 -16.10 2.67 -12.86
N TYR A 170 -15.23 3.07 -11.93
CA TYR A 170 -14.80 2.17 -10.86
C TYR A 170 -15.96 1.71 -9.98
N ARG A 171 -16.94 2.58 -9.69
CA ARG A 171 -18.15 2.21 -8.96
C ARG A 171 -18.99 1.17 -9.73
N LYS A 172 -19.19 1.34 -11.04
CA LYS A 172 -19.90 0.35 -11.88
C LYS A 172 -19.23 -1.01 -11.85
N PHE A 173 -17.91 -1.03 -11.95
CA PHE A 173 -17.18 -2.30 -11.92
C PHE A 173 -17.20 -2.93 -10.52
N HIS A 174 -17.04 -2.13 -9.46
CA HIS A 174 -17.23 -2.59 -8.09
C HIS A 174 -18.60 -3.23 -7.88
N GLU A 175 -19.68 -2.55 -8.27
CA GLU A 175 -21.05 -3.07 -8.18
C GLU A 175 -21.21 -4.39 -8.96
N ALA A 176 -20.58 -4.50 -10.14
CA ALA A 176 -20.58 -5.72 -10.94
C ALA A 176 -19.84 -6.87 -10.24
N LEU A 177 -18.69 -6.60 -9.61
CA LEU A 177 -17.93 -7.59 -8.83
C LEU A 177 -18.76 -8.06 -7.63
N VAL A 178 -19.34 -7.15 -6.85
CA VAL A 178 -20.20 -7.48 -5.71
C VAL A 178 -21.40 -8.34 -6.13
N ALA A 179 -22.03 -8.03 -7.26
CA ALA A 179 -23.18 -8.79 -7.77
C ALA A 179 -22.86 -10.24 -8.13
N THR A 180 -21.57 -10.61 -8.28
CA THR A 180 -21.17 -12.01 -8.49
C THR A 180 -21.26 -12.87 -7.24
N GLY A 181 -21.30 -12.27 -6.05
CA GLY A 181 -21.23 -12.96 -4.76
C GLY A 181 -19.86 -13.53 -4.39
N ARG A 182 -18.84 -13.40 -5.26
CA ARG A 182 -17.46 -13.79 -4.95
C ARG A 182 -16.72 -12.64 -4.25
N PRO A 183 -15.99 -12.90 -3.16
CA PRO A 183 -15.15 -11.89 -2.51
C PRO A 183 -13.92 -11.60 -3.38
N ILE A 184 -13.90 -10.44 -4.05
CA ILE A 184 -12.82 -10.02 -4.96
C ILE A 184 -12.31 -8.66 -4.49
N VAL A 185 -11.01 -8.57 -4.21
CA VAL A 185 -10.34 -7.30 -3.92
C VAL A 185 -10.24 -6.47 -5.19
N LEU A 186 -10.76 -5.24 -5.17
CA LEU A 186 -10.59 -4.27 -6.25
C LEU A 186 -9.45 -3.31 -5.93
N SER A 187 -8.46 -3.26 -6.82
CA SER A 187 -7.33 -2.32 -6.82
C SER A 187 -7.55 -1.27 -7.90
N ILE A 188 -7.75 -0.04 -7.47
CA ILE A 188 -7.97 1.13 -8.33
C ILE A 188 -6.63 1.69 -8.79
N CYS A 189 -6.38 1.70 -10.09
CA CYS A 189 -5.12 2.14 -10.69
C CYS A 189 -5.32 3.31 -11.66
N GLU A 190 -5.61 4.52 -11.14
CA GLU A 190 -5.75 5.74 -11.96
C GLU A 190 -4.65 6.78 -11.64
N TRP A 191 -3.54 6.32 -11.09
CA TRP A 191 -2.28 7.06 -10.84
C TRP A 191 -2.41 8.32 -9.99
N GLY A 192 -3.49 8.47 -9.21
CA GLY A 192 -3.76 9.68 -8.42
C GLY A 192 -4.36 10.83 -9.23
N SER A 193 -4.60 10.65 -10.53
CA SER A 193 -5.01 11.72 -11.46
C SER A 193 -6.38 12.31 -11.13
N ASN A 194 -7.32 11.50 -10.64
CA ASN A 194 -8.67 11.93 -10.26
C ASN A 194 -8.88 11.94 -8.74
N ARG A 195 -7.80 12.02 -7.96
CA ARG A 195 -7.80 12.07 -6.49
C ARG A 195 -8.56 10.87 -5.86
N PRO A 196 -8.13 9.63 -6.11
CA PRO A 196 -8.85 8.43 -5.66
C PRO A 196 -8.95 8.31 -4.14
N TRP A 197 -8.08 8.97 -3.39
CA TRP A 197 -8.20 9.08 -1.93
C TRP A 197 -9.51 9.77 -1.45
N VAL A 198 -10.24 10.46 -2.34
CA VAL A 198 -11.52 11.12 -2.01
C VAL A 198 -12.71 10.16 -2.16
N TRP A 199 -12.74 9.33 -3.19
CA TRP A 199 -13.86 8.48 -3.55
C TRP A 199 -13.54 6.97 -3.49
N GLY A 200 -12.27 6.61 -3.60
CA GLY A 200 -11.80 5.21 -3.57
C GLY A 200 -12.18 4.44 -2.30
N PRO A 201 -12.15 5.05 -1.10
CA PRO A 201 -12.49 4.32 0.14
C PRO A 201 -13.83 3.61 0.16
N GLY A 202 -14.84 4.11 -0.58
CA GLY A 202 -16.15 3.48 -0.72
C GLY A 202 -16.34 2.64 -1.98
N THR A 203 -15.26 2.47 -2.78
CA THR A 203 -15.34 1.86 -4.11
C THR A 203 -14.37 0.70 -4.27
N GLY A 204 -13.16 0.81 -3.74
CA GLY A 204 -12.14 -0.24 -3.83
C GLY A 204 -11.42 -0.44 -2.51
N HIS A 205 -10.53 -1.42 -2.47
CA HIS A 205 -9.80 -1.83 -1.28
C HIS A 205 -8.39 -1.24 -1.21
N LEU A 206 -7.87 -0.76 -2.31
CA LEU A 206 -6.64 0.01 -2.42
C LEU A 206 -6.74 0.90 -3.65
N TRP A 207 -6.03 2.03 -3.62
CA TRP A 207 -6.04 3.00 -4.73
C TRP A 207 -4.67 3.65 -4.88
N ARG A 208 -4.19 3.67 -6.13
CA ARG A 208 -2.94 4.31 -6.50
C ARG A 208 -2.99 5.82 -6.20
N THR A 209 -2.03 6.28 -5.45
CA THR A 209 -1.87 7.70 -5.09
C THR A 209 -0.84 8.41 -5.96
N THR A 210 -0.12 7.65 -6.79
CA THR A 210 1.05 8.10 -7.55
C THR A 210 1.04 7.53 -8.97
N GLY A 211 1.83 8.11 -9.86
CA GLY A 211 2.26 7.47 -11.10
C GLY A 211 3.07 6.19 -10.84
N ASP A 212 3.42 5.49 -11.91
CA ASP A 212 4.17 4.23 -11.81
C ASP A 212 5.55 4.45 -11.20
N ILE A 213 5.96 3.50 -10.35
CA ILE A 213 7.28 3.48 -9.74
C ILE A 213 8.31 2.94 -10.74
N GLU A 214 9.49 3.51 -10.70
CA GLU A 214 10.69 3.00 -11.39
C GLU A 214 11.68 2.48 -10.36
N ASP A 215 12.52 1.52 -10.74
CA ASP A 215 13.54 0.95 -9.86
C ASP A 215 14.73 1.92 -9.66
N THR A 216 14.41 3.09 -9.07
CA THR A 216 15.37 4.14 -8.72
C THR A 216 15.03 4.75 -7.37
N TRP A 217 16.05 5.21 -6.67
CA TRP A 217 15.90 5.89 -5.38
C TRP A 217 14.98 7.12 -5.45
N GLU A 218 15.13 7.93 -6.48
CA GLU A 218 14.35 9.15 -6.70
C GLU A 218 12.87 8.85 -6.94
N SER A 219 12.57 7.81 -7.71
CA SER A 219 11.20 7.39 -7.99
C SER A 219 10.52 6.87 -6.72
N MET A 220 11.21 6.02 -5.96
CA MET A 220 10.72 5.52 -4.68
C MET A 220 10.43 6.66 -3.71
N LEU A 221 11.33 7.64 -3.57
CA LEU A 221 11.14 8.79 -2.69
C LEU A 221 9.98 9.69 -3.14
N ARG A 222 9.82 9.91 -4.44
CA ARG A 222 8.70 10.68 -4.99
C ARG A 222 7.37 10.03 -4.61
N ASN A 223 7.25 8.72 -4.78
CA ASN A 223 6.03 7.98 -4.47
C ASN A 223 5.75 7.95 -2.95
N LEU A 224 6.79 7.82 -2.12
CA LEU A 224 6.69 8.00 -0.66
C LEU A 224 6.08 9.35 -0.29
N ASP A 225 6.67 10.44 -0.82
CA ASP A 225 6.29 11.81 -0.46
C ASP A 225 4.85 12.14 -0.88
N LEU A 226 4.44 11.71 -2.09
CA LEU A 226 3.07 11.90 -2.57
C LEU A 226 2.06 11.11 -1.74
N THR A 227 2.35 9.85 -1.42
CA THR A 227 1.43 9.00 -0.64
C THR A 227 1.29 9.45 0.81
N ALA A 228 2.37 9.99 1.40
CA ALA A 228 2.37 10.48 2.78
C ALA A 228 1.32 11.58 3.05
N MET A 229 0.95 12.35 2.02
CA MET A 229 -0.06 13.41 2.15
C MET A 229 -1.49 12.89 2.37
N HIS A 230 -1.74 11.59 2.18
CA HIS A 230 -3.08 10.99 2.21
C HIS A 230 -3.31 10.08 3.43
N GLN A 231 -2.53 10.23 4.49
CA GLN A 231 -2.56 9.38 5.69
C GLN A 231 -3.97 9.23 6.28
N ALA A 232 -4.79 10.28 6.28
CA ALA A 232 -6.08 10.30 6.97
C ALA A 232 -7.13 9.34 6.35
N VAL A 233 -6.94 8.89 5.12
CA VAL A 233 -7.93 8.09 4.39
C VAL A 233 -7.63 6.59 4.39
N ALA A 234 -6.39 6.18 4.66
CA ALA A 234 -6.02 4.77 4.75
C ALA A 234 -6.49 4.12 6.06
N GLY A 235 -6.81 2.84 5.99
CA GLY A 235 -7.18 2.04 7.15
C GLY A 235 -7.79 0.69 6.75
N PRO A 236 -8.21 -0.14 7.73
CA PRO A 236 -8.77 -1.46 7.46
C PRO A 236 -9.90 -1.42 6.43
N GLY A 237 -9.75 -2.20 5.35
CA GLY A 237 -10.66 -2.24 4.21
C GLY A 237 -10.35 -1.24 3.09
N GLY A 238 -9.34 -0.36 3.25
CA GLY A 238 -9.00 0.61 2.20
C GLY A 238 -7.63 1.25 2.40
N TRP A 239 -6.72 1.12 1.41
CA TRP A 239 -5.32 1.47 1.55
C TRP A 239 -4.82 2.39 0.45
N ASN A 240 -4.04 3.40 0.83
CA ASN A 240 -3.26 4.17 -0.12
C ASN A 240 -2.17 3.28 -0.73
N ASP A 241 -2.05 3.33 -2.05
CA ASP A 241 -1.10 2.50 -2.81
C ASP A 241 -0.07 3.40 -3.51
N PRO A 242 1.19 3.43 -3.02
CA PRO A 242 2.29 4.15 -3.67
C PRO A 242 2.90 3.39 -4.85
N ASP A 243 2.26 2.32 -5.30
CA ASP A 243 2.74 1.34 -6.26
C ASP A 243 3.58 0.20 -5.64
N MET A 244 3.98 -0.72 -6.48
CA MET A 244 4.63 -1.99 -6.17
C MET A 244 6.01 -1.81 -5.51
N LEU A 245 6.54 -2.92 -5.03
CA LEU A 245 7.90 -3.02 -4.54
C LEU A 245 8.87 -3.32 -5.69
N GLU A 246 9.92 -2.50 -5.81
CA GLU A 246 11.02 -2.73 -6.76
C GLU A 246 12.15 -3.60 -6.18
N VAL A 247 12.00 -4.08 -4.97
CA VAL A 247 13.02 -4.82 -4.21
C VAL A 247 13.54 -6.02 -5.01
N GLY A 248 14.82 -5.95 -5.39
CA GLY A 248 15.52 -7.02 -6.12
C GLY A 248 15.46 -6.90 -7.65
N ASN A 249 14.98 -5.80 -8.22
CA ASN A 249 14.98 -5.56 -9.67
C ASN A 249 16.36 -5.11 -10.21
N GLY A 250 17.24 -4.57 -9.35
CA GLY A 250 18.65 -4.32 -9.65
C GLY A 250 19.03 -2.87 -9.92
N GLY A 251 18.08 -1.91 -9.86
CA GLY A 251 18.32 -0.48 -10.06
C GLY A 251 18.70 0.27 -8.78
N MET A 252 18.46 -0.31 -7.61
CA MET A 252 18.83 0.23 -6.31
C MET A 252 19.78 -0.72 -5.55
N THR A 253 20.48 -0.17 -4.56
CA THR A 253 21.32 -0.96 -3.63
C THR A 253 20.46 -1.71 -2.60
N ASP A 254 21.02 -2.72 -1.94
CA ASP A 254 20.32 -3.44 -0.85
C ASP A 254 19.92 -2.50 0.31
N ALA A 255 20.69 -1.44 0.56
CA ALA A 255 20.35 -0.44 1.58
C ALA A 255 19.11 0.38 1.18
N GLU A 256 19.03 0.80 -0.08
CA GLU A 256 17.89 1.50 -0.65
C GLU A 256 16.66 0.60 -0.73
N TYR A 257 16.81 -0.69 -1.08
CA TYR A 257 15.72 -1.67 -1.04
C TYR A 257 15.20 -1.92 0.38
N ARG A 258 16.08 -1.94 1.41
CA ARG A 258 15.64 -1.99 2.81
C ARG A 258 14.88 -0.72 3.20
N ALA A 259 15.32 0.44 2.73
CA ALA A 259 14.62 1.70 2.96
C ALA A 259 13.24 1.69 2.28
N HIS A 260 13.15 1.26 1.03
CA HIS A 260 11.91 1.11 0.29
C HIS A 260 10.91 0.22 1.05
N PHE A 261 11.31 -0.98 1.43
CA PHE A 261 10.45 -1.93 2.14
C PHE A 261 10.01 -1.41 3.52
N ALA A 262 10.94 -0.79 4.28
CA ALA A 262 10.63 -0.18 5.57
C ALA A 262 9.62 0.96 5.47
N LEU A 263 9.76 1.82 4.46
CA LEU A 263 8.88 2.97 4.27
C LEU A 263 7.47 2.55 3.79
N TRP A 264 7.37 1.54 2.91
CA TRP A 264 6.08 0.92 2.57
C TRP A 264 5.41 0.28 3.80
N ALA A 265 6.21 -0.30 4.71
CA ALA A 265 5.67 -0.81 5.98
C ALA A 265 5.17 0.32 6.90
N ILE A 266 5.89 1.43 6.99
CA ILE A 266 5.45 2.63 7.73
C ILE A 266 4.17 3.20 7.12
N LEU A 267 4.08 3.30 5.80
CA LEU A 267 2.89 3.81 5.10
C LEU A 267 1.68 2.87 5.20
N ALA A 268 1.80 1.66 5.72
CA ALA A 268 0.76 0.63 5.59
C ALA A 268 0.34 0.43 4.12
N ALA A 269 1.29 0.50 3.22
CA ALA A 269 1.09 0.33 1.79
C ALA A 269 0.95 -1.16 1.44
N PRO A 270 0.26 -1.51 0.34
CA PRO A 270 0.30 -2.86 -0.20
C PRO A 270 1.75 -3.32 -0.44
N LEU A 271 2.09 -4.54 -0.04
CA LEU A 271 3.41 -5.13 -0.27
C LEU A 271 3.33 -6.08 -1.48
N MET A 272 3.28 -5.48 -2.68
CA MET A 272 3.22 -6.21 -3.94
C MET A 272 4.62 -6.27 -4.58
N ALA A 273 5.29 -7.42 -4.45
CA ALA A 273 6.61 -7.63 -5.06
C ALA A 273 6.53 -7.64 -6.59
N GLY A 274 7.52 -7.03 -7.26
CA GLY A 274 7.57 -6.91 -8.71
C GLY A 274 8.80 -7.55 -9.36
N ASN A 275 9.63 -8.29 -8.61
CA ASN A 275 10.88 -8.90 -9.08
C ASN A 275 10.68 -10.35 -9.57
N ASP A 276 11.72 -10.93 -10.17
CA ASP A 276 11.74 -12.36 -10.50
C ASP A 276 12.03 -13.22 -9.25
N LEU A 277 10.98 -13.78 -8.65
CA LEU A 277 11.10 -14.61 -7.44
C LEU A 277 11.88 -15.91 -7.65
N ARG A 278 12.00 -16.38 -8.90
CA ARG A 278 12.67 -17.66 -9.23
C ARG A 278 14.19 -17.56 -9.09
N THR A 279 14.72 -16.33 -9.18
CA THR A 279 16.17 -16.07 -9.19
C THR A 279 16.59 -14.99 -8.20
N MET A 280 15.73 -14.64 -7.23
CA MET A 280 16.07 -13.61 -6.26
C MET A 280 17.27 -13.99 -5.38
N SER A 281 18.08 -12.98 -5.05
CA SER A 281 19.23 -13.12 -4.14
C SER A 281 18.80 -13.41 -2.70
N ASP A 282 19.72 -13.92 -1.88
CA ASP A 282 19.47 -14.09 -0.45
C ASP A 282 19.16 -12.76 0.25
N ALA A 283 19.82 -11.67 -0.15
CA ALA A 283 19.55 -10.33 0.36
C ALA A 283 18.11 -9.87 0.04
N THR A 284 17.67 -10.04 -1.20
CA THR A 284 16.28 -9.75 -1.63
C THR A 284 15.29 -10.59 -0.83
N ARG A 285 15.55 -11.90 -0.68
CA ARG A 285 14.70 -12.79 0.09
C ARG A 285 14.63 -12.38 1.57
N GLU A 286 15.76 -12.02 2.18
CA GLU A 286 15.80 -11.54 3.56
C GLU A 286 14.95 -10.26 3.77
N ILE A 287 15.02 -9.32 2.82
CA ILE A 287 14.21 -8.10 2.86
C ILE A 287 12.73 -8.45 2.78
N LEU A 288 12.32 -9.18 1.73
CA LEU A 288 10.91 -9.49 1.47
C LEU A 288 10.27 -10.41 2.51
N THR A 289 11.06 -11.18 3.27
CA THR A 289 10.55 -12.13 4.28
C THR A 289 10.83 -11.70 5.72
N ASN A 290 11.27 -10.45 5.96
CA ASN A 290 11.52 -9.98 7.32
C ASN A 290 10.19 -9.81 8.08
N ARG A 291 9.87 -10.78 8.93
CA ARG A 291 8.61 -10.84 9.67
C ARG A 291 8.41 -9.65 10.63
N GLU A 292 9.48 -9.07 11.18
CA GLU A 292 9.36 -7.92 12.09
C GLU A 292 8.99 -6.64 11.34
N VAL A 293 9.52 -6.44 10.13
CA VAL A 293 9.13 -5.32 9.26
C VAL A 293 7.72 -5.54 8.70
N ILE A 294 7.40 -6.76 8.26
CA ILE A 294 6.05 -7.13 7.81
C ILE A 294 5.02 -6.90 8.92
N ALA A 295 5.33 -7.22 10.18
CA ALA A 295 4.43 -6.99 11.30
C ALA A 295 4.12 -5.50 11.51
N VAL A 296 5.03 -4.59 11.18
CA VAL A 296 4.75 -3.14 11.15
C VAL A 296 3.72 -2.80 10.07
N ASN A 297 3.87 -3.36 8.88
CA ASN A 297 2.91 -3.16 7.78
C ASN A 297 1.53 -3.70 8.12
N GLN A 298 1.49 -4.93 8.65
CA GLN A 298 0.27 -5.71 8.91
C GLN A 298 -0.34 -5.44 10.30
N ASP A 299 0.11 -4.41 11.01
CA ASP A 299 -0.40 -4.09 12.34
C ASP A 299 -1.90 -3.79 12.32
N SER A 300 -2.64 -4.39 13.25
CA SER A 300 -4.10 -4.39 13.28
C SER A 300 -4.73 -3.03 13.58
N LEU A 301 -3.96 -2.04 14.09
CA LEU A 301 -4.42 -0.67 14.21
C LEU A 301 -4.74 -0.06 12.83
N GLY A 302 -4.05 -0.53 11.77
CA GLY A 302 -4.29 -0.14 10.40
C GLY A 302 -4.03 1.33 10.09
N THR A 303 -3.22 2.01 10.90
CA THR A 303 -2.90 3.43 10.72
C THR A 303 -1.72 3.58 9.78
N GLN A 304 -1.83 4.43 8.77
CA GLN A 304 -0.67 4.86 7.98
C GLN A 304 0.23 5.75 8.83
N GLY A 305 1.56 5.52 8.78
CA GLY A 305 2.54 6.38 9.41
C GLY A 305 2.74 7.71 8.68
N TRP A 306 3.44 8.63 9.31
CA TRP A 306 3.69 9.98 8.81
C TRP A 306 5.10 10.47 9.12
N LEU A 307 5.52 11.52 8.44
CA LEU A 307 6.75 12.26 8.76
C LEU A 307 6.55 13.05 10.05
N ALA A 308 7.24 12.65 11.11
CA ALA A 308 7.16 13.32 12.42
C ALA A 308 8.11 14.51 12.50
N GLU A 309 9.34 14.36 12.01
CA GLU A 309 10.38 15.41 12.06
C GLU A 309 11.29 15.37 10.84
N GLN A 310 11.78 16.55 10.45
CA GLN A 310 12.84 16.72 9.46
C GLN A 310 13.86 17.74 9.99
N PRO A 311 14.81 17.32 10.85
CA PRO A 311 15.75 18.23 11.51
C PRO A 311 16.72 18.93 10.54
N ALA A 312 16.96 18.35 9.38
CA ALA A 312 17.75 18.93 8.30
C ALA A 312 17.25 18.41 6.93
N PRO A 313 17.58 19.09 5.82
CA PRO A 313 17.23 18.59 4.49
C PRO A 313 17.72 17.14 4.29
N GLY A 314 16.79 16.25 3.92
CA GLY A 314 17.08 14.83 3.68
C GLY A 314 17.23 13.95 4.91
N LEU A 315 17.16 14.50 6.14
CA LEU A 315 17.17 13.72 7.38
C LEU A 315 15.76 13.68 7.96
N GLN A 316 15.14 12.51 8.03
CA GLN A 316 13.71 12.37 8.32
C GLN A 316 13.45 11.30 9.39
N THR A 317 12.54 11.61 10.31
CA THR A 317 11.99 10.68 11.30
C THR A 317 10.54 10.42 10.96
N TRP A 318 10.25 9.20 10.52
CA TRP A 318 8.90 8.71 10.24
C TRP A 318 8.39 7.89 11.40
N VAL A 319 7.10 7.99 11.73
CA VAL A 319 6.48 7.27 12.84
C VAL A 319 5.17 6.62 12.43
N LYS A 320 4.94 5.42 12.95
CA LYS A 320 3.66 4.69 12.85
C LYS A 320 3.29 4.17 14.24
N PRO A 321 2.11 4.51 14.77
CA PRO A 321 1.60 3.90 15.98
C PRO A 321 1.21 2.44 15.71
N LEU A 322 1.43 1.57 16.69
CA LEU A 322 1.08 0.16 16.63
C LEU A 322 0.02 -0.20 17.68
N ALA A 323 -0.75 -1.25 17.41
CA ALA A 323 -1.87 -1.67 18.24
C ALA A 323 -1.49 -1.99 19.70
N ASP A 324 -0.25 -2.40 19.96
CA ASP A 324 0.27 -2.70 21.29
C ASP A 324 0.73 -1.45 22.09
N GLY A 325 0.51 -0.26 21.55
CA GLY A 325 0.90 1.02 22.14
C GLY A 325 2.34 1.45 21.86
N SER A 326 3.14 0.61 21.19
CA SER A 326 4.48 0.98 20.74
C SER A 326 4.45 1.85 19.49
N ARG A 327 5.62 2.30 19.03
CA ARG A 327 5.82 3.03 17.78
C ARG A 327 6.82 2.30 16.90
N ALA A 328 6.51 2.10 15.63
CA ALA A 328 7.53 1.85 14.63
C ALA A 328 8.08 3.20 14.15
N VAL A 329 9.40 3.33 14.11
CA VAL A 329 10.09 4.57 13.75
C VAL A 329 11.13 4.26 12.69
N ALA A 330 11.04 4.92 11.54
CA ALA A 330 12.04 4.87 10.48
C ALA A 330 12.86 6.17 10.48
N LEU A 331 14.14 6.04 10.76
CA LEU A 331 15.13 7.11 10.67
C LEU A 331 15.75 7.04 9.27
N LEU A 332 15.29 7.90 8.38
CA LEU A 332 15.63 7.90 6.95
C LEU A 332 16.67 8.97 6.65
N ASN A 333 17.76 8.56 6.04
CA ASN A 333 18.78 9.46 5.50
C ASN A 333 18.74 9.48 3.97
N ARG A 334 18.23 10.57 3.40
CA ARG A 334 18.20 10.82 1.94
C ARG A 334 19.45 11.55 1.44
N SER A 335 20.35 11.97 2.35
CA SER A 335 21.51 12.76 2.00
C SER A 335 22.65 11.90 1.44
N GLY A 336 23.61 12.53 0.78
CA GLY A 336 24.77 11.86 0.20
C GLY A 336 25.88 11.47 1.19
N ALA A 337 25.68 11.64 2.51
CA ALA A 337 26.66 11.33 3.53
C ALA A 337 26.01 10.68 4.76
N GLU A 338 26.78 9.90 5.53
CA GLU A 338 26.31 9.39 6.81
C GLU A 338 25.96 10.54 7.77
N ALA A 339 24.85 10.41 8.48
CA ALA A 339 24.37 11.39 9.45
C ALA A 339 23.85 10.73 10.72
N GLU A 340 23.91 11.44 11.85
CA GLU A 340 23.23 11.05 13.06
C GLU A 340 21.75 11.50 12.97
N LEU A 341 20.83 10.58 13.17
CA LEU A 341 19.41 10.83 13.30
C LEU A 341 18.93 10.46 14.69
N ARG A 342 17.88 11.14 15.15
CA ARG A 342 17.31 10.96 16.47
C ARG A 342 15.80 10.80 16.40
N ALA A 343 15.27 9.90 17.21
CA ALA A 343 13.87 9.79 17.53
C ALA A 343 13.63 10.36 18.92
N ASP A 344 13.11 11.57 19.02
CA ASP A 344 12.72 12.17 20.30
C ASP A 344 11.34 11.67 20.71
N TRP A 345 11.18 11.23 21.98
CA TRP A 345 9.93 10.61 22.46
C TRP A 345 8.73 11.53 22.26
N THR A 346 8.87 12.82 22.53
CA THR A 346 7.79 13.78 22.35
C THR A 346 7.35 13.91 20.91
N ALA A 347 8.30 13.97 19.97
CA ALA A 347 8.02 14.13 18.55
C ALA A 347 7.30 12.89 17.95
N ILE A 348 7.62 11.70 18.44
CA ILE A 348 7.00 10.46 17.97
C ILE A 348 5.79 10.02 18.81
N GLY A 349 5.31 10.87 19.73
CA GLY A 349 4.15 10.59 20.55
C GLY A 349 4.36 9.48 21.59
N VAL A 350 5.58 9.35 22.12
CA VAL A 350 5.92 8.50 23.29
C VAL A 350 5.97 9.37 24.53
N ALA A 351 5.37 8.90 25.62
CA ALA A 351 5.39 9.63 26.89
C ALA A 351 6.83 9.82 27.41
N PRO A 352 7.10 10.93 28.14
CA PRO A 352 8.38 11.14 28.79
C PRO A 352 8.76 9.96 29.69
N GLY A 353 10.03 9.57 29.66
CA GLY A 353 10.52 8.44 30.46
C GLY A 353 11.46 7.55 29.66
N ARG A 354 11.51 6.29 30.07
CA ARG A 354 12.34 5.28 29.39
C ARG A 354 11.49 4.46 28.40
N ALA A 355 12.11 4.08 27.29
CA ALA A 355 11.51 3.17 26.33
C ALA A 355 12.54 2.13 25.86
N ARG A 356 12.09 0.92 25.58
CA ARG A 356 12.92 -0.13 24.96
C ARG A 356 12.94 0.09 23.45
N VAL A 357 14.11 -0.12 22.86
CA VAL A 357 14.33 0.02 21.41
C VAL A 357 14.76 -1.34 20.85
N ARG A 358 14.06 -1.82 19.84
CA ARG A 358 14.38 -3.01 19.06
C ARG A 358 14.63 -2.62 17.61
N ASP A 359 15.78 -2.99 17.08
CA ASP A 359 16.12 -2.84 15.67
C ASP A 359 15.48 -4.00 14.88
N LEU A 360 14.60 -3.66 13.93
CA LEU A 360 13.80 -4.65 13.21
C LEU A 360 14.57 -5.29 12.04
N TRP A 361 15.58 -4.62 11.50
CA TRP A 361 16.46 -5.21 10.49
C TRP A 361 17.48 -6.16 11.12
N ALA A 362 18.13 -5.73 12.18
CA ALA A 362 19.08 -6.56 12.93
C ALA A 362 18.39 -7.62 13.80
N ARG A 363 17.06 -7.51 14.01
CA ARG A 363 16.27 -8.37 14.92
C ARG A 363 16.85 -8.43 16.32
N ALA A 364 17.37 -7.29 16.79
CA ALA A 364 18.12 -7.20 18.04
C ALA A 364 17.63 -6.07 18.95
N ASP A 365 17.59 -6.34 20.25
CA ASP A 365 17.30 -5.31 21.23
C ASP A 365 18.52 -4.40 21.39
N ARG A 366 18.28 -3.09 21.32
CA ARG A 366 19.31 -2.05 21.48
C ARG A 366 19.41 -1.55 22.92
N GLY A 367 18.49 -1.96 23.78
CA GLY A 367 18.43 -1.56 25.17
C GLY A 367 17.30 -0.57 25.49
N SER A 368 17.43 0.12 26.65
CA SER A 368 16.44 1.08 27.13
C SER A 368 17.05 2.48 27.20
N PHE A 369 16.39 3.46 26.61
CA PHE A 369 16.85 4.84 26.47
C PHE A 369 15.86 5.79 27.15
N ALA A 370 16.36 6.96 27.61
CA ALA A 370 15.55 8.00 28.23
C ALA A 370 15.42 9.20 27.28
N GLY A 371 14.18 9.63 27.01
CA GLY A 371 13.88 10.83 26.23
C GLY A 371 14.06 10.72 24.73
N SER A 372 15.04 9.94 24.23
CA SER A 372 15.30 9.78 22.79
C SER A 372 16.18 8.56 22.50
N TYR A 373 16.24 8.20 21.21
CA TYR A 373 17.20 7.25 20.64
C TYR A 373 17.92 7.90 19.46
N ALA A 374 19.26 7.88 19.46
CA ALA A 374 20.07 8.42 18.39
C ALA A 374 20.93 7.30 17.76
N VAL A 375 21.14 7.37 16.43
CA VAL A 375 21.92 6.39 15.70
C VAL A 375 22.50 7.02 14.42
N ARG A 376 23.66 6.56 13.99
CA ARG A 376 24.24 6.90 12.69
C ARG A 376 23.55 6.11 11.59
N VAL A 377 23.11 6.81 10.54
CA VAL A 377 22.43 6.24 9.38
C VAL A 377 23.26 6.55 8.14
N PRO A 378 23.73 5.54 7.40
CA PRO A 378 24.46 5.75 6.16
C PRO A 378 23.66 6.55 5.13
N SER A 379 24.33 7.10 4.12
CA SER A 379 23.67 7.70 2.95
C SER A 379 22.69 6.72 2.33
N HIS A 380 21.52 7.22 1.88
CA HIS A 380 20.46 6.45 1.23
C HIS A 380 20.05 5.19 1.99
N ALA A 381 19.95 5.29 3.31
CA ALA A 381 19.61 4.17 4.16
C ALA A 381 18.54 4.52 5.19
N VAL A 382 18.00 3.50 5.85
CA VAL A 382 17.04 3.60 6.93
C VAL A 382 17.45 2.73 8.10
N VAL A 383 17.26 3.24 9.32
CA VAL A 383 17.21 2.43 10.53
C VAL A 383 15.74 2.35 10.95
N LEU A 384 15.20 1.15 11.00
CA LEU A 384 13.81 0.90 11.42
C LEU A 384 13.80 0.25 12.79
N VAL A 385 13.21 0.94 13.76
CA VAL A 385 13.14 0.47 15.15
C VAL A 385 11.69 0.43 15.65
N LYS A 386 11.44 -0.51 16.58
CA LYS A 386 10.24 -0.53 17.41
C LYS A 386 10.57 0.06 18.76
N ILE A 387 9.83 1.09 19.17
CA ILE A 387 10.01 1.81 20.44
C ILE A 387 8.81 1.49 21.32
N THR A 388 9.09 0.80 22.46
CA THR A 388 8.07 0.38 23.42
C THR A 388 8.26 1.15 24.71
N PRO A 389 7.30 2.03 25.12
CA PRO A 389 7.36 2.73 26.40
C PRO A 389 7.52 1.76 27.55
N ALA A 390 8.37 2.10 28.54
CA ALA A 390 8.39 1.36 29.79
C ALA A 390 7.07 1.60 30.54
N ARG A 391 6.49 0.53 31.06
CA ARG A 391 5.29 0.62 31.91
C ARG A 391 5.62 1.18 33.27
#